data_93abee2f6892e262ba8a72ce244d5e2e
#
_entry.id   93abee2f6892e262ba8a72ce244d5e2e
#
_cell.length_a   1.000
_cell.length_b   1.000
_cell.length_c   1.000
_cell.angle_alpha   90.00
_cell.angle_beta   90.00
_cell.angle_gamma   90.00
#
_symmetry.space_group_name_H-M   'P 1'
#
loop_
_entity.id
_entity.type
_entity.pdbx_description
1 polymer ?
#
loop_
_entity_poly.entity_id
_entity_poly.type
_entity_poly.pdbx_seq_one_letter_code
_entity_poly.pdbx_strand_id
1 'polypeptide(L)' 'MKKNFHIGALIKEECQRQNLPVAVLADRICCARANVYNIFKRKNIDIELLAAISKVLNRNFILECANAIELA' A
#
# COMPACT_ATOMS: atom_id res chain seq x y z
N MET A 1 13.65 -11.63 5.78
CA MET A 1 12.42 -11.11 5.16
C MET A 1 11.38 -12.20 5.04
N LYS A 2 10.14 -11.89 5.33
CA LYS A 2 9.07 -12.86 5.18
C LYS A 2 8.87 -13.20 3.72
N LYS A 3 8.73 -14.48 3.40
CA LYS A 3 8.67 -14.94 2.02
C LYS A 3 7.54 -14.33 1.21
N ASN A 4 6.39 -14.13 1.84
CA ASN A 4 5.18 -13.73 1.14
C ASN A 4 4.77 -12.29 1.42
N PHE A 5 5.72 -11.46 1.84
CA PHE A 5 5.41 -10.06 2.06
C PHE A 5 5.16 -9.36 0.73
N HIS A 6 3.96 -8.89 0.54
CA HIS A 6 3.53 -8.26 -0.71
C HIS A 6 2.80 -6.97 -0.35
N ILE A 7 3.50 -5.84 -0.51
CA ILE A 7 2.97 -4.56 -0.06
C ILE A 7 1.67 -4.17 -0.79
N GLY A 8 1.60 -4.43 -2.08
CA GLY A 8 0.37 -4.14 -2.84
C GLY A 8 -0.84 -4.90 -2.32
N ALA A 9 -0.65 -6.16 -1.95
CA ALA A 9 -1.74 -6.97 -1.38
C ALA A 9 -2.17 -6.45 -0.02
N LEU A 10 -1.23 -6.01 0.81
CA LEU A 10 -1.56 -5.43 2.11
C LEU A 10 -2.38 -4.15 1.96
N ILE A 11 -2.01 -3.31 0.99
CA ILE A 11 -2.74 -2.07 0.72
C ILE A 11 -4.17 -2.41 0.27
N LYS A 12 -4.30 -3.38 -0.61
CA LYS A 12 -5.62 -3.83 -1.10
C LYS A 12 -6.48 -4.34 0.05
N GLU A 13 -5.91 -5.17 0.91
CA GLU A 13 -6.62 -5.71 2.07
C GLU A 13 -7.09 -4.60 3.00
N GLU A 14 -6.24 -3.62 3.25
CA GLU A 14 -6.59 -2.51 4.13
C GLU A 14 -7.71 -1.66 3.54
N CYS A 15 -7.68 -1.43 2.23
CA CYS A 15 -8.77 -0.72 1.56
C CYS A 15 -10.09 -1.47 1.74
N GLN A 16 -10.06 -2.79 1.59
CA GLN A 16 -11.24 -3.62 1.76
C GLN A 16 -11.73 -3.60 3.21
N ARG A 17 -10.82 -3.67 4.16
CA ARG A 17 -11.16 -3.62 5.57
C ARG A 17 -11.84 -2.32 5.95
N GLN A 18 -11.39 -1.22 5.39
CA GLN A 18 -11.95 0.10 5.65
C GLN A 18 -13.14 0.45 4.75
N ASN A 19 -13.47 -0.44 3.81
CA ASN A 19 -14.51 -0.17 2.81
C ASN A 19 -14.21 1.09 2.00
N LEU A 20 -12.92 1.30 1.67
CA LEU A 20 -12.48 2.46 0.90
C LEU A 20 -12.48 2.10 -0.59
N PRO A 21 -13.34 2.74 -1.41
CA PRO A 21 -13.35 2.46 -2.84
C PRO A 21 -12.06 2.88 -3.53
N VAL A 22 -11.69 2.14 -4.58
CA VAL A 22 -10.50 2.46 -5.38
C VAL A 22 -10.55 3.89 -5.90
N ALA A 23 -11.73 4.35 -6.34
CA ALA A 23 -11.89 5.73 -6.83
C ALA A 23 -11.51 6.77 -5.78
N VAL A 24 -11.86 6.52 -4.52
CA VAL A 24 -11.55 7.44 -3.43
C VAL A 24 -10.05 7.45 -3.15
N LEU A 25 -9.44 6.27 -3.10
CA LEU A 25 -8.00 6.18 -2.89
C LEU A 25 -7.24 6.88 -4.02
N ALA A 26 -7.63 6.62 -5.27
CA ALA A 26 -7.01 7.24 -6.43
C ALA A 26 -7.08 8.77 -6.36
N ASP A 27 -8.26 9.29 -5.98
CA ASP A 27 -8.45 10.72 -5.84
C ASP A 27 -7.53 11.31 -4.76
N ARG A 28 -7.43 10.65 -3.62
CA ARG A 28 -6.65 11.15 -2.50
C ARG A 28 -5.15 11.12 -2.73
N ILE A 29 -4.66 10.17 -3.53
CA ILE A 29 -3.24 10.11 -3.87
C ILE A 29 -2.95 10.71 -5.25
N CYS A 30 -3.95 11.38 -5.84
CA CYS A 30 -3.80 12.12 -7.09
C CYS A 30 -3.34 11.26 -8.26
N CYS A 31 -3.97 10.11 -8.44
CA CYS A 31 -3.64 9.25 -9.58
C CYS A 31 -4.90 8.64 -10.19
N ALA A 32 -4.75 7.99 -11.34
CA ALA A 32 -5.85 7.32 -12.01
C ALA A 32 -6.18 5.99 -11.32
N ARG A 33 -7.42 5.53 -11.44
CA ARG A 33 -7.84 4.24 -10.89
C ARG A 33 -6.98 3.09 -11.38
N ALA A 34 -6.59 3.12 -12.66
CA ALA A 34 -5.74 2.09 -13.24
C ALA A 34 -4.43 1.96 -12.48
N ASN A 35 -3.88 3.10 -12.03
CA ASN A 35 -2.64 3.11 -11.26
C ASN A 35 -2.83 2.43 -9.90
N VAL A 36 -4.00 2.61 -9.27
CA VAL A 36 -4.28 1.95 -7.99
C VAL A 36 -4.33 0.43 -8.18
N TYR A 37 -4.98 -0.04 -9.24
CA TYR A 37 -5.00 -1.47 -9.52
C TYR A 37 -3.60 -2.02 -9.77
N ASN A 38 -2.75 -1.25 -10.44
CA ASN A 38 -1.36 -1.63 -10.65
C ASN A 38 -0.59 -1.69 -9.33
N ILE A 39 -0.84 -0.73 -8.43
CA ILE A 39 -0.22 -0.72 -7.11
C ILE A 39 -0.55 -2.00 -6.35
N PHE A 40 -1.79 -2.46 -6.42
CA PHE A 40 -2.21 -3.68 -5.73
C PHE A 40 -1.43 -4.91 -6.18
N LYS A 41 -0.91 -4.89 -7.39
CA LYS A 41 -0.16 -6.03 -7.94
C LYS A 41 1.34 -5.96 -7.67
N ARG A 42 1.82 -4.83 -7.16
CA ARG A 42 3.26 -4.59 -7.02
C ARG A 42 3.78 -5.10 -5.69
N LYS A 43 4.98 -5.65 -5.74
CA LYS A 43 5.73 -6.00 -4.53
C LYS A 43 6.61 -4.86 -4.06
N ASN A 44 6.87 -3.90 -4.95
CA ASN A 44 7.73 -2.75 -4.68
C ASN A 44 6.98 -1.47 -4.96
N ILE A 45 7.03 -0.52 -4.03
CA ILE A 45 6.40 0.78 -4.18
C ILE A 45 7.41 1.81 -3.67
N ASP A 46 7.55 2.93 -4.39
CA ASP A 46 8.48 3.96 -3.95
C ASP A 46 7.98 4.58 -2.64
N ILE A 47 8.95 5.14 -1.89
CA ILE A 47 8.68 5.58 -0.53
C ILE A 47 7.70 6.75 -0.48
N GLU A 48 7.75 7.66 -1.45
CA GLU A 48 6.84 8.80 -1.48
C GLU A 48 5.40 8.36 -1.68
N LEU A 49 5.17 7.45 -2.60
CA LEU A 49 3.83 6.93 -2.86
C LEU A 49 3.33 6.13 -1.65
N LEU A 50 4.19 5.32 -1.07
CA LEU A 50 3.83 4.53 0.11
C LEU A 50 3.49 5.42 1.29
N ALA A 51 4.22 6.53 1.46
CA ALA A 51 3.92 7.50 2.51
C ALA A 51 2.54 8.14 2.30
N ALA A 52 2.21 8.49 1.06
CA ALA A 52 0.90 9.07 0.74
C ALA A 52 -0.23 8.07 1.04
N ILE A 53 -0.06 6.83 0.64
CA ILE A 53 -1.04 5.77 0.90
C ILE A 53 -1.18 5.52 2.41
N SER A 54 -0.06 5.52 3.12
CA SER A 54 -0.07 5.34 4.58
C SER A 54 -0.89 6.41 5.27
N LYS A 55 -0.78 7.65 4.82
CA LYS A 55 -1.57 8.76 5.37
C LYS A 55 -3.06 8.57 5.11
N VAL A 56 -3.41 8.20 3.89
CA VAL A 56 -4.82 8.01 3.50
C VAL A 56 -5.46 6.89 4.31
N LEU A 57 -4.76 5.77 4.47
CA LEU A 57 -5.29 4.60 5.17
C LEU A 57 -5.04 4.63 6.67
N ASN A 58 -4.33 5.64 7.16
CA ASN A 58 -3.97 5.77 8.56
C ASN A 58 -3.28 4.51 9.10
N ARG A 59 -2.33 4.00 8.32
CA ARG A 59 -1.57 2.80 8.66
C ARG A 59 -0.14 2.96 8.18
N ASN A 60 0.82 2.73 9.06
CA ASN A 60 2.22 2.93 8.72
C ASN A 60 2.80 1.72 7.98
N PHE A 61 2.59 1.69 6.66
CA PHE A 61 3.11 0.61 5.82
C PHE A 61 4.63 0.61 5.74
N ILE A 62 5.25 1.77 5.92
CA ILE A 62 6.72 1.87 5.90
C ILE A 62 7.29 1.10 7.08
N LEU A 63 6.69 1.25 8.25
CA LEU A 63 7.11 0.50 9.43
C LEU A 63 6.89 -1.00 9.23
N GLU A 64 5.80 -1.38 8.61
CA GLU A 64 5.52 -2.79 8.33
C GLU A 64 6.55 -3.36 7.37
N CYS A 65 6.99 -2.59 6.37
CA CYS A 65 8.06 -3.01 5.47
C CYS A 65 9.35 -3.23 6.26
N ALA A 66 9.69 -2.29 7.15
CA ALA A 66 10.88 -2.40 7.97
C ALA A 66 10.83 -3.66 8.86
N ASN A 67 9.67 -3.93 9.44
CA ASN A 67 9.48 -5.09 10.31
C ASN A 67 9.53 -6.42 9.54
N ALA A 68 9.25 -6.39 8.24
CA ALA A 68 9.29 -7.58 7.41
C ALA A 68 10.72 -7.99 7.04
N ILE A 69 11.69 -7.11 7.22
CA ILE A 69 13.08 -7.39 6.92
C ILE A 69 13.71 -8.16 8.09
N GLU A 70 14.24 -9.35 7.80
CA GLU A 70 14.96 -10.12 8.79
C GLU A 70 16.44 -9.79 8.68
N LEU A 71 16.98 -9.22 9.74
CA LEU A 71 18.38 -8.89 9.79
C LEU A 71 19.09 -9.97 10.61
N ALA A 72 19.93 -10.71 9.91
CA ALA A 72 20.66 -11.79 10.54
C ALA A 72 21.78 -11.26 11.42
#